data_d1b90f31b2d0f690c2eab115477432c7
#
_entry.id   d1b90f31b2d0f690c2eab115477432c7
#
_cell.length_a   1.000
_cell.length_b   1.000
_cell.length_c   1.000
_cell.angle_alpha   90.00
_cell.angle_beta   90.00
_cell.angle_gamma   90.00
#
_symmetry.space_group_name_H-M   'P 1'
#
loop_
_entity.id
_entity.type
_entity.pdbx_description
1 polymer ?
#
loop_
_entity_poly.entity_id
_entity_poly.type
_entity_poly.pdbx_seq_one_letter_code
_entity_poly.pdbx_strand_id
1 'polypeptide(L)'
;MNGFDLLAKYKIPTVDYDIAKSPEEAQRIADSIGYPIAMKIFSSKPVHKTEIGGVRLNIPPDAVQQTFTDLLRSAVNAGIEFEGVLVQQMAKPGIETIVGLKHDPTFGPVVLVGAGGIYAEILQDVSIRICPIERHDAYEMIQELKSYPIFSARGKEYDIDALADIILKVNSIAMVENIKEMDLNPVIVHEKGQGCSVVDVRIVE
;
A
#
# COMPACT_ATOMS: atom_id res chain seq x y z
N MET A 1 -2.17 10.78 12.98
CA MET A 1 -1.38 11.03 11.72
C MET A 1 -1.91 10.07 10.68
N ASN A 2 -2.16 10.52 9.41
CA ASN A 2 -2.63 9.55 8.42
C ASN A 2 -1.48 8.64 7.94
N GLY A 3 -1.82 7.49 7.35
CA GLY A 3 -0.80 6.52 6.92
C GLY A 3 0.18 7.07 5.89
N PHE A 4 -0.28 7.86 4.94
CA PHE A 4 0.59 8.45 3.91
C PHE A 4 1.55 9.50 4.48
N ASP A 5 1.14 10.29 5.49
CA ASP A 5 2.05 11.22 6.20
C ASP A 5 3.18 10.45 6.89
N LEU A 6 2.85 9.28 7.46
CA LEU A 6 3.83 8.41 8.08
C LEU A 6 4.82 7.88 7.03
N LEU A 7 4.33 7.42 5.88
CA LEU A 7 5.20 6.96 4.79
C LEU A 7 6.15 8.07 4.32
N ALA A 8 5.65 9.29 4.17
CA ALA A 8 6.46 10.45 3.80
C ALA A 8 7.54 10.75 4.85
N LYS A 9 7.21 10.72 6.15
CA LYS A 9 8.14 10.91 7.27
C LYS A 9 9.32 9.94 7.20
N TYR A 10 9.06 8.67 6.86
CA TYR A 10 10.08 7.62 6.76
C TYR A 10 10.64 7.44 5.34
N LYS A 11 10.28 8.33 4.40
CA LYS A 11 10.71 8.28 2.99
C LYS A 11 10.43 6.90 2.36
N ILE A 12 9.28 6.32 2.67
CA ILE A 12 8.77 5.13 2.00
C ILE A 12 8.12 5.59 0.69
N PRO A 13 8.54 5.06 -0.47
CA PRO A 13 8.05 5.54 -1.76
C PRO A 13 6.58 5.16 -1.98
N THR A 14 5.79 6.12 -2.46
CA THR A 14 4.40 5.94 -2.88
C THR A 14 4.25 6.34 -4.34
N VAL A 15 3.16 5.96 -4.98
CA VAL A 15 2.74 6.60 -6.23
C VAL A 15 2.25 8.03 -5.94
N ASP A 16 2.22 8.91 -6.94
CA ASP A 16 1.70 10.27 -6.79
C ASP A 16 0.21 10.22 -6.42
N TYR A 17 -0.19 11.04 -5.46
CA TYR A 17 -1.56 11.10 -4.99
C TYR A 17 -1.90 12.47 -4.40
N ASP A 18 -3.19 12.77 -4.33
CA ASP A 18 -3.73 13.85 -3.48
C ASP A 18 -5.19 13.51 -3.09
N ILE A 19 -5.74 14.24 -2.13
CA ILE A 19 -7.09 14.02 -1.59
C ILE A 19 -8.03 15.12 -2.10
N ALA A 20 -9.02 14.72 -2.88
CA ALA A 20 -10.07 15.59 -3.38
C ALA A 20 -11.27 15.65 -2.43
N LYS A 21 -11.86 16.83 -2.25
CA LYS A 21 -13.08 17.05 -1.49
C LYS A 21 -14.28 17.41 -2.37
N SER A 22 -14.06 17.63 -3.67
CA SER A 22 -15.11 17.86 -4.67
C SER A 22 -14.78 17.19 -6.00
N PRO A 23 -15.77 16.98 -6.87
CA PRO A 23 -15.55 16.45 -8.22
C PRO A 23 -14.58 17.29 -9.05
N GLU A 24 -14.65 18.62 -8.94
CA GLU A 24 -13.79 19.56 -9.65
C GLU A 24 -12.35 19.48 -9.15
N GLU A 25 -12.17 19.30 -7.84
CA GLU A 25 -10.86 19.10 -7.23
C GLU A 25 -10.25 17.78 -7.67
N ALA A 26 -11.04 16.70 -7.71
CA ALA A 26 -10.61 15.41 -8.22
C ALA A 26 -10.14 15.50 -9.68
N GLN A 27 -10.85 16.24 -10.52
CA GLN A 27 -10.45 16.46 -11.91
C GLN A 27 -9.11 17.19 -12.00
N ARG A 28 -8.92 18.28 -11.25
CA ARG A 28 -7.66 19.04 -11.24
C ARG A 28 -6.47 18.20 -10.79
N ILE A 29 -6.64 17.40 -9.75
CA ILE A 29 -5.61 16.49 -9.24
C ILE A 29 -5.28 15.43 -10.30
N ALA A 30 -6.30 14.81 -10.90
CA ALA A 30 -6.14 13.81 -11.94
C ALA A 30 -5.38 14.34 -13.17
N ASP A 31 -5.73 15.56 -13.61
CA ASP A 31 -5.06 16.23 -14.73
C ASP A 31 -3.58 16.55 -14.42
N SER A 32 -3.26 16.82 -13.15
CA SER A 32 -1.88 17.06 -12.70
C SER A 32 -1.05 15.78 -12.58
N ILE A 33 -1.65 14.70 -12.11
CA ILE A 33 -1.00 13.38 -11.93
C ILE A 33 -0.80 12.68 -13.27
N GLY A 34 -1.77 12.81 -14.18
CA GLY A 34 -1.82 12.11 -15.46
C GLY A 34 -2.59 10.78 -15.36
N TYR A 35 -2.99 10.27 -16.52
CA TYR A 35 -3.91 9.13 -16.65
C TYR A 35 -3.22 7.86 -17.15
N PRO A 36 -3.80 6.68 -16.86
CA PRO A 36 -4.98 6.42 -16.04
C PRO A 36 -4.71 6.60 -14.54
N ILE A 37 -5.78 6.87 -13.78
CA ILE A 37 -5.72 7.02 -12.32
C ILE A 37 -6.54 5.96 -11.59
N ALA A 38 -6.28 5.84 -10.29
CA ALA A 38 -7.14 5.16 -9.33
C ALA A 38 -7.83 6.19 -8.42
N MET A 39 -9.06 5.91 -8.00
CA MET A 39 -9.78 6.70 -7.01
C MET A 39 -10.32 5.80 -5.90
N LYS A 40 -10.12 6.24 -4.66
CA LYS A 40 -10.47 5.45 -3.47
C LYS A 40 -11.16 6.33 -2.44
N ILE A 41 -12.16 5.81 -1.73
CA ILE A 41 -12.73 6.49 -0.56
C ILE A 41 -11.60 6.73 0.44
N PHE A 42 -11.48 7.98 0.91
CA PHE A 42 -10.59 8.38 1.98
C PHE A 42 -11.36 8.57 3.27
N SER A 43 -10.94 7.86 4.32
CA SER A 43 -11.49 7.92 5.67
C SER A 43 -10.39 7.63 6.67
N SER A 44 -10.38 8.34 7.78
CA SER A 44 -9.46 8.09 8.91
C SER A 44 -9.76 6.79 9.66
N LYS A 45 -11.00 6.27 9.50
CA LYS A 45 -11.38 4.99 10.10
C LYS A 45 -11.01 3.82 9.18
N PRO A 46 -10.57 2.70 9.74
CA PRO A 46 -10.31 1.49 8.97
C PRO A 46 -11.57 1.02 8.24
N VAL A 47 -11.51 0.91 6.93
CA VAL A 47 -12.63 0.47 6.08
C VAL A 47 -12.11 -0.55 5.07
N HIS A 48 -12.84 -1.65 4.88
CA HIS A 48 -12.62 -2.58 3.77
C HIS A 48 -13.18 -1.97 2.47
N LYS A 49 -12.43 -1.01 1.91
CA LYS A 49 -12.85 -0.17 0.77
C LYS A 49 -13.33 -0.97 -0.44
N THR A 50 -12.71 -2.12 -0.70
CA THR A 50 -13.05 -2.96 -1.85
C THR A 50 -14.43 -3.58 -1.72
N GLU A 51 -14.80 -4.07 -0.54
CA GLU A 51 -16.10 -4.73 -0.29
C GLU A 51 -17.30 -3.81 -0.49
N ILE A 52 -17.12 -2.52 -0.19
CA ILE A 52 -18.17 -1.49 -0.34
C ILE A 52 -18.16 -0.80 -1.71
N GLY A 53 -17.33 -1.28 -2.64
CA GLY A 53 -17.15 -0.60 -3.91
C GLY A 53 -16.47 0.76 -3.79
N GLY A 54 -15.65 0.93 -2.77
CA GLY A 54 -14.93 2.18 -2.47
C GLY A 54 -13.62 2.38 -3.24
N VAL A 55 -13.33 1.51 -4.22
CA VAL A 55 -12.13 1.60 -5.08
C VAL A 55 -12.54 1.54 -6.53
N ARG A 56 -11.99 2.40 -7.35
CA ARG A 56 -12.12 2.42 -8.81
C ARG A 56 -10.73 2.57 -9.43
N LEU A 57 -10.43 1.73 -10.41
CA LEU A 57 -9.13 1.67 -11.09
C LEU A 57 -9.28 2.02 -12.57
N ASN A 58 -8.18 2.45 -13.20
CA ASN A 58 -8.10 2.74 -14.63
C ASN A 58 -9.12 3.78 -15.10
N ILE A 59 -9.31 4.85 -14.33
CA ILE A 59 -10.29 5.89 -14.63
C ILE A 59 -9.73 6.82 -15.70
N PRO A 60 -10.46 6.99 -16.82
CA PRO A 60 -10.10 7.95 -17.87
C PRO A 60 -10.53 9.39 -17.51
N PRO A 61 -10.05 10.42 -18.27
CA PRO A 61 -10.31 11.82 -17.96
C PRO A 61 -11.80 12.20 -17.86
N ASP A 62 -12.63 11.64 -18.70
CA ASP A 62 -14.07 11.95 -18.80
C ASP A 62 -14.93 11.30 -17.72
N ALA A 63 -14.38 10.36 -16.96
CA ALA A 63 -15.10 9.64 -15.91
C ALA A 63 -14.81 10.11 -14.47
N VAL A 64 -13.86 11.02 -14.27
CA VAL A 64 -13.35 11.40 -12.93
C VAL A 64 -14.45 11.96 -12.03
N GLN A 65 -15.18 12.97 -12.50
CA GLN A 65 -16.21 13.64 -11.68
C GLN A 65 -17.39 12.72 -11.34
N GLN A 66 -17.80 11.89 -12.30
CA GLN A 66 -18.85 10.90 -12.07
C GLN A 66 -18.37 9.85 -11.06
N THR A 67 -17.13 9.38 -11.18
CA THR A 67 -16.53 8.42 -10.24
C THR A 67 -16.46 8.98 -8.83
N PHE A 68 -16.10 10.25 -8.66
CA PHE A 68 -16.13 10.91 -7.34
C PHE A 68 -17.53 10.82 -6.73
N THR A 69 -18.56 11.19 -7.51
CA THR A 69 -19.96 11.17 -7.06
C THR A 69 -20.42 9.76 -6.69
N ASP A 70 -20.01 8.74 -7.44
CA ASP A 70 -20.36 7.35 -7.17
C ASP A 70 -19.66 6.81 -5.92
N LEU A 71 -18.39 7.18 -5.68
CA LEU A 71 -17.66 6.83 -4.47
C LEU A 71 -18.28 7.50 -3.22
N LEU A 72 -18.67 8.77 -3.32
CA LEU A 72 -19.38 9.45 -2.25
C LEU A 72 -20.71 8.73 -1.91
N ARG A 73 -21.47 8.34 -2.92
CA ARG A 73 -22.72 7.58 -2.75
C ARG A 73 -22.46 6.22 -2.09
N SER A 74 -21.39 5.51 -2.48
CA SER A 74 -20.99 4.24 -1.86
C SER A 74 -20.65 4.42 -0.38
N ALA A 75 -19.91 5.47 -0.02
CA ALA A 75 -19.58 5.78 1.38
C ALA A 75 -20.83 6.07 2.21
N VAL A 76 -21.75 6.90 1.69
CA VAL A 76 -23.01 7.24 2.37
C VAL A 76 -23.87 5.99 2.58
N ASN A 77 -24.02 5.15 1.56
CA ASN A 77 -24.81 3.92 1.66
C ASN A 77 -24.23 2.90 2.66
N ALA A 78 -22.91 2.90 2.81
CA ALA A 78 -22.22 2.05 3.76
C ALA A 78 -22.12 2.65 5.18
N GLY A 79 -22.61 3.88 5.39
CA GLY A 79 -22.52 4.58 6.68
C GLY A 79 -21.09 4.94 7.10
N ILE A 80 -20.19 5.15 6.12
CA ILE A 80 -18.80 5.44 6.36
C ILE A 80 -18.59 6.94 6.44
N GLU A 81 -17.78 7.38 7.40
CA GLU A 81 -17.32 8.75 7.50
C GLU A 81 -16.45 9.10 6.30
N PHE A 82 -16.97 9.97 5.44
CA PHE A 82 -16.33 10.37 4.20
C PHE A 82 -15.53 11.65 4.42
N GLU A 83 -14.22 11.58 4.26
CA GLU A 83 -13.32 12.74 4.37
C GLU A 83 -12.87 13.26 3.00
N GLY A 84 -13.07 12.47 1.94
CA GLY A 84 -12.70 12.80 0.57
C GLY A 84 -12.49 11.55 -0.29
N VAL A 85 -11.93 11.79 -1.46
CA VAL A 85 -11.48 10.74 -2.39
C VAL A 85 -9.98 10.90 -2.61
N LEU A 86 -9.23 9.84 -2.34
CA LEU A 86 -7.83 9.73 -2.74
C LEU A 86 -7.79 9.53 -4.26
N VAL A 87 -7.21 10.49 -4.98
CA VAL A 87 -6.92 10.41 -6.41
C VAL A 87 -5.45 10.05 -6.55
N GLN A 88 -5.15 8.99 -7.26
CA GLN A 88 -3.83 8.36 -7.22
C GLN A 88 -3.41 7.89 -8.61
N GLN A 89 -2.12 8.08 -8.94
CA GLN A 89 -1.52 7.50 -10.14
C GLN A 89 -1.63 5.97 -10.10
N MET A 90 -1.91 5.35 -11.24
CA MET A 90 -1.79 3.90 -11.36
C MET A 90 -0.32 3.50 -11.23
N ALA A 91 -0.04 2.55 -10.33
CA ALA A 91 1.30 2.02 -10.19
C ALA A 91 1.76 1.34 -11.49
N LYS A 92 3.03 1.49 -11.82
CA LYS A 92 3.64 0.74 -12.93
C LYS A 92 3.54 -0.78 -12.64
N PRO A 93 3.51 -1.61 -13.68
CA PRO A 93 3.53 -3.06 -13.50
C PRO A 93 4.70 -3.52 -12.62
N GLY A 94 4.44 -4.52 -11.79
CA GLY A 94 5.43 -5.10 -10.88
C GLY A 94 4.85 -6.33 -10.18
N ILE A 95 5.59 -6.83 -9.20
CA ILE A 95 5.14 -7.91 -8.33
C ILE A 95 4.47 -7.31 -7.11
N GLU A 96 3.24 -7.72 -6.84
CA GLU A 96 2.52 -7.32 -5.64
C GLU A 96 3.05 -8.10 -4.43
N THR A 97 3.40 -7.35 -3.39
CA THR A 97 3.80 -7.88 -2.09
C THR A 97 3.04 -7.15 -0.99
N ILE A 98 3.06 -7.70 0.20
CA ILE A 98 2.59 -7.04 1.42
C ILE A 98 3.76 -6.85 2.37
N VAL A 99 3.80 -5.72 3.07
CA VAL A 99 4.73 -5.47 4.16
C VAL A 99 3.95 -4.89 5.32
N GLY A 100 4.09 -5.49 6.50
CA GLY A 100 3.35 -5.05 7.67
C GLY A 100 4.16 -5.05 8.95
N LEU A 101 3.59 -4.41 9.95
CA LEU A 101 4.03 -4.53 11.34
C LEU A 101 2.83 -4.81 12.24
N LYS A 102 3.10 -5.49 13.35
CA LYS A 102 2.13 -5.71 14.41
C LYS A 102 2.85 -5.75 15.75
N HIS A 103 2.23 -5.21 16.79
CA HIS A 103 2.68 -5.44 18.15
C HIS A 103 2.04 -6.73 18.69
N ASP A 104 2.87 -7.76 18.80
CA ASP A 104 2.48 -9.01 19.45
C ASP A 104 2.57 -8.84 20.98
N PRO A 105 1.57 -9.28 21.76
CA PRO A 105 1.58 -9.10 23.22
C PRO A 105 2.67 -9.90 23.93
N THR A 106 3.20 -10.93 23.30
CA THR A 106 4.24 -11.79 23.86
C THR A 106 5.64 -11.41 23.36
N PHE A 107 5.77 -11.14 22.06
CA PHE A 107 7.06 -10.94 21.41
C PHE A 107 7.41 -9.47 21.15
N GLY A 108 6.47 -8.55 21.40
CA GLY A 108 6.64 -7.13 21.05
C GLY A 108 6.45 -6.87 19.56
N PRO A 109 7.11 -5.85 18.99
CA PRO A 109 6.92 -5.51 17.60
C PRO A 109 7.47 -6.59 16.66
N VAL A 110 6.68 -6.96 15.67
CA VAL A 110 7.05 -7.90 14.61
C VAL A 110 6.82 -7.25 13.26
N VAL A 111 7.69 -7.55 12.30
CA VAL A 111 7.50 -7.19 10.90
C VAL A 111 7.21 -8.43 10.07
N LEU A 112 6.43 -8.26 9.01
CA LEU A 112 6.13 -9.31 8.07
C LEU A 112 6.35 -8.83 6.62
N VAL A 113 6.69 -9.75 5.75
CA VAL A 113 6.61 -9.62 4.29
C VAL A 113 5.88 -10.83 3.75
N GLY A 114 5.11 -10.65 2.69
CA GLY A 114 4.39 -11.75 2.04
C GLY A 114 4.10 -11.49 0.57
N ALA A 115 3.67 -12.55 -0.11
CA ALA A 115 3.13 -12.45 -1.45
C ALA A 115 1.86 -11.57 -1.42
N GLY A 116 1.67 -10.73 -2.44
CA GLY A 116 0.47 -9.92 -2.60
C GLY A 116 -0.63 -10.62 -3.39
N GLY A 117 -1.76 -9.91 -3.53
CA GLY A 117 -2.92 -10.40 -4.27
C GLY A 117 -3.59 -11.60 -3.62
N ILE A 118 -4.35 -12.34 -4.42
CA ILE A 118 -5.11 -13.52 -3.95
C ILE A 118 -4.23 -14.64 -3.35
N TYR A 119 -2.94 -14.65 -3.67
CA TYR A 119 -2.03 -15.68 -3.16
C TYR A 119 -1.69 -15.49 -1.68
N ALA A 120 -1.69 -14.26 -1.17
CA ALA A 120 -1.45 -13.97 0.23
C ALA A 120 -2.51 -14.64 1.13
N GLU A 121 -3.78 -14.55 0.75
CA GLU A 121 -4.90 -15.07 1.52
C GLU A 121 -4.99 -16.60 1.47
N ILE A 122 -4.73 -17.20 0.28
CA ILE A 122 -4.92 -18.64 0.06
C ILE A 122 -3.70 -19.45 0.51
N LEU A 123 -2.47 -18.97 0.19
CA LEU A 123 -1.24 -19.75 0.40
C LEU A 123 -0.55 -19.42 1.71
N GLN A 124 -0.94 -18.34 2.38
CA GLN A 124 -0.29 -17.84 3.60
C GLN A 124 1.24 -17.77 3.44
N ASP A 125 1.66 -17.26 2.27
CA ASP A 125 3.07 -17.14 1.91
C ASP A 125 3.65 -15.87 2.53
N VAL A 126 4.02 -15.98 3.80
CA VAL A 126 4.53 -14.87 4.62
C VAL A 126 5.75 -15.30 5.41
N SER A 127 6.66 -14.36 5.62
CA SER A 127 7.79 -14.48 6.55
C SER A 127 7.67 -13.39 7.62
N ILE A 128 7.99 -13.73 8.87
CA ILE A 128 7.82 -12.85 10.04
C ILE A 128 9.12 -12.85 10.84
N ARG A 129 9.49 -11.66 11.36
CA ARG A 129 10.62 -11.49 12.29
C ARG A 129 10.22 -10.57 13.45
N ILE A 130 10.79 -10.86 14.63
CA ILE A 130 10.70 -9.98 15.79
C ILE A 130 11.68 -8.82 15.58
N CYS A 131 11.22 -7.58 15.84
CA CYS A 131 12.07 -6.40 15.76
C CYS A 131 12.99 -6.29 17.01
N PRO A 132 14.20 -5.69 16.88
CA PRO A 132 14.75 -5.10 15.66
C PRO A 132 15.37 -6.14 14.73
N ILE A 133 15.32 -5.86 13.45
CA ILE A 133 15.94 -6.66 12.39
C ILE A 133 17.05 -5.88 11.67
N GLU A 134 17.99 -6.60 11.08
CA GLU A 134 19.04 -6.06 10.23
C GLU A 134 18.77 -6.31 8.74
N ARG A 135 19.63 -5.77 7.86
CA ARG A 135 19.46 -5.89 6.41
C ARG A 135 19.47 -7.35 5.92
N HIS A 136 20.31 -8.19 6.50
CA HIS A 136 20.37 -9.60 6.13
C HIS A 136 19.07 -10.34 6.45
N ASP A 137 18.44 -10.04 7.62
CA ASP A 137 17.16 -10.63 7.98
C ASP A 137 16.08 -10.27 6.95
N ALA A 138 16.06 -9.01 6.47
CA ALA A 138 15.11 -8.59 5.45
C ALA A 138 15.26 -9.38 4.14
N TYR A 139 16.50 -9.68 3.72
CA TYR A 139 16.73 -10.53 2.56
C TYR A 139 16.32 -11.99 2.81
N GLU A 140 16.64 -12.54 3.98
CA GLU A 140 16.21 -13.89 4.36
C GLU A 140 14.68 -14.00 4.35
N MET A 141 13.98 -13.02 4.92
CA MET A 141 12.53 -12.96 4.90
C MET A 141 11.96 -13.03 3.48
N ILE A 142 12.53 -12.28 2.53
CA ILE A 142 12.10 -12.29 1.12
C ILE A 142 12.39 -13.65 0.49
N GLN A 143 13.58 -14.25 0.75
CA GLN A 143 13.99 -15.53 0.19
C GLN A 143 13.23 -16.73 0.74
N GLU A 144 12.70 -16.65 1.95
CA GLU A 144 11.85 -17.67 2.58
C GLU A 144 10.46 -17.79 1.96
N LEU A 145 10.01 -16.77 1.21
CA LEU A 145 8.73 -16.84 0.53
C LEU A 145 8.72 -17.95 -0.50
N LYS A 146 7.67 -18.77 -0.50
CA LYS A 146 7.46 -19.80 -1.53
C LYS A 146 7.37 -19.17 -2.92
N SER A 147 6.87 -17.94 -2.99
CA SER A 147 6.77 -17.13 -4.20
C SER A 147 8.09 -16.46 -4.62
N TYR A 148 9.16 -16.56 -3.82
CA TYR A 148 10.46 -15.93 -4.13
C TYR A 148 10.93 -16.11 -5.58
N PRO A 149 10.81 -17.29 -6.23
CA PRO A 149 11.24 -17.46 -7.61
C PRO A 149 10.57 -16.50 -8.62
N ILE A 150 9.44 -15.88 -8.26
CA ILE A 150 8.76 -14.93 -9.15
C ILE A 150 9.58 -13.65 -9.37
N PHE A 151 10.47 -13.29 -8.40
CA PHE A 151 11.32 -12.09 -8.50
C PHE A 151 12.43 -12.21 -9.54
N SER A 152 12.64 -13.41 -10.09
CA SER A 152 13.61 -13.67 -11.18
C SER A 152 12.98 -14.46 -12.33
N ALA A 153 11.64 -14.46 -12.45
CA ALA A 153 10.93 -15.26 -13.44
C ALA A 153 10.91 -14.61 -14.83
N ARG A 154 10.82 -15.45 -15.87
CA ARG A 154 10.65 -15.05 -17.28
C ARG A 154 11.73 -14.09 -17.81
N GLY A 155 12.97 -14.21 -17.32
CA GLY A 155 14.08 -13.36 -17.75
C GLY A 155 14.03 -11.93 -17.24
N LYS A 156 13.17 -11.63 -16.25
CA LYS A 156 13.11 -10.36 -15.55
C LYS A 156 13.67 -10.51 -14.14
N GLU A 157 14.34 -9.48 -13.67
CA GLU A 157 14.76 -9.33 -12.28
C GLU A 157 13.97 -8.17 -11.67
N TYR A 158 13.52 -8.33 -10.43
CA TYR A 158 12.78 -7.33 -9.68
C TYR A 158 13.62 -6.77 -8.53
N ASP A 159 13.27 -5.60 -8.06
CA ASP A 159 14.08 -4.79 -7.14
C ASP A 159 13.89 -5.23 -5.67
N ILE A 160 14.43 -6.42 -5.35
CA ILE A 160 14.39 -6.94 -3.97
C ILE A 160 15.16 -6.05 -2.98
N ASP A 161 16.17 -5.29 -3.46
CA ASP A 161 16.92 -4.36 -2.62
C ASP A 161 16.00 -3.25 -2.11
N ALA A 162 15.16 -2.71 -2.99
CA ALA A 162 14.17 -1.70 -2.63
C ALA A 162 13.06 -2.26 -1.70
N LEU A 163 12.67 -3.53 -1.88
CA LEU A 163 11.73 -4.19 -0.96
C LEU A 163 12.36 -4.37 0.43
N ALA A 164 13.61 -4.82 0.50
CA ALA A 164 14.34 -4.93 1.77
C ALA A 164 14.46 -3.57 2.48
N ASP A 165 14.69 -2.48 1.75
CA ASP A 165 14.70 -1.12 2.30
C ASP A 165 13.35 -0.73 2.89
N ILE A 166 12.22 -1.10 2.28
CA ILE A 166 10.88 -0.86 2.83
C ILE A 166 10.70 -1.65 4.13
N ILE A 167 11.07 -2.93 4.17
CA ILE A 167 10.98 -3.77 5.38
C ILE A 167 11.77 -3.14 6.54
N LEU A 168 12.99 -2.64 6.28
CA LEU A 168 13.82 -1.97 7.30
C LEU A 168 13.21 -0.65 7.78
N LYS A 169 12.56 0.12 6.91
CA LYS A 169 11.84 1.34 7.30
C LYS A 169 10.62 1.01 8.16
N VAL A 170 9.89 -0.05 7.82
CA VAL A 170 8.78 -0.55 8.65
C VAL A 170 9.27 -1.04 10.00
N ASN A 171 10.40 -1.74 10.06
CA ASN A 171 11.07 -2.07 11.32
C ASN A 171 11.41 -0.82 12.14
N SER A 172 11.92 0.24 11.51
CA SER A 172 12.23 1.49 12.21
C SER A 172 10.95 2.16 12.74
N ILE A 173 9.85 2.13 12.00
CA ILE A 173 8.54 2.59 12.45
C ILE A 173 8.09 1.79 13.67
N ALA A 174 8.20 0.46 13.64
CA ALA A 174 7.82 -0.44 14.73
C ALA A 174 8.56 -0.16 16.04
N MET A 175 9.80 0.34 15.96
CA MET A 175 10.63 0.65 17.12
C MET A 175 10.42 2.06 17.69
N VAL A 176 9.88 3.00 16.89
CA VAL A 176 9.82 4.43 17.26
C VAL A 176 8.40 4.93 17.46
N GLU A 177 7.46 4.47 16.62
CA GLU A 177 6.09 4.95 16.64
C GLU A 177 5.19 4.08 17.51
N ASN A 178 4.19 4.71 18.15
CA ASN A 178 3.19 3.99 18.94
C ASN A 178 2.04 3.49 18.03
N ILE A 179 2.37 2.57 17.13
CA ILE A 179 1.43 1.98 16.16
C ILE A 179 1.25 0.50 16.50
N LYS A 180 0.03 0.07 16.73
CA LYS A 180 -0.28 -1.33 17.04
C LYS A 180 -0.20 -2.23 15.82
N GLU A 181 -0.64 -1.71 14.68
CA GLU A 181 -0.64 -2.46 13.42
C GLU A 181 -0.46 -1.50 12.24
N MET A 182 0.34 -1.89 11.25
CA MET A 182 0.43 -1.24 9.96
C MET A 182 0.45 -2.29 8.86
N ASP A 183 -0.28 -2.02 7.78
CA ASP A 183 -0.36 -2.86 6.60
C ASP A 183 -0.12 -2.00 5.35
N LEU A 184 0.92 -2.33 4.61
CA LEU A 184 1.23 -1.79 3.30
C LEU A 184 0.80 -2.83 2.26
N ASN A 185 -0.35 -2.61 1.62
CA ASN A 185 -0.97 -3.61 0.77
C ASN A 185 -1.76 -2.96 -0.39
N PRO A 186 -1.24 -3.07 -1.65
CA PRO A 186 0.01 -3.71 -2.02
C PRO A 186 1.25 -2.79 -1.96
N VAL A 187 2.40 -3.41 -1.85
CA VAL A 187 3.70 -2.87 -2.23
C VAL A 187 4.06 -3.47 -3.59
N ILE A 188 4.17 -2.63 -4.62
CA ILE A 188 4.55 -3.08 -5.96
C ILE A 188 6.06 -3.03 -6.11
N VAL A 189 6.66 -4.18 -6.32
CA VAL A 189 8.10 -4.30 -6.59
C VAL A 189 8.31 -4.23 -8.09
N HIS A 190 8.97 -3.16 -8.56
CA HIS A 190 9.24 -2.94 -9.98
C HIS A 190 10.47 -3.72 -10.46
N GLU A 191 10.78 -3.65 -11.76
CA GLU A 191 11.99 -4.23 -12.30
C GLU A 191 13.23 -3.62 -11.64
N LYS A 192 14.31 -4.36 -11.57
CA LYS A 192 15.56 -4.01 -10.88
C LYS A 192 16.04 -2.60 -11.23
N GLY A 193 16.35 -1.82 -10.20
CA GLY A 193 16.75 -0.41 -10.31
C GLY A 193 15.59 0.57 -10.47
N GLN A 194 14.33 0.11 -10.50
CA GLN A 194 13.15 0.98 -10.56
C GLN A 194 12.45 1.15 -9.20
N GLY A 195 12.93 0.47 -8.17
CA GLY A 195 12.41 0.60 -6.81
C GLY A 195 11.10 -0.12 -6.56
N CYS A 196 10.40 0.34 -5.54
CA CYS A 196 9.06 -0.11 -5.15
C CYS A 196 8.11 1.07 -5.03
N SER A 197 6.80 0.80 -5.09
CA SER A 197 5.75 1.79 -4.83
C SER A 197 4.70 1.23 -3.87
N VAL A 198 4.47 1.91 -2.76
CA VAL A 198 3.35 1.59 -1.86
C VAL A 198 2.08 2.22 -2.44
N VAL A 199 1.04 1.42 -2.58
CA VAL A 199 -0.23 1.84 -3.20
C VAL A 199 -1.33 2.09 -2.18
N ASP A 200 -1.31 1.37 -1.07
CA ASP A 200 -2.23 1.63 0.03
C ASP A 200 -1.54 1.40 1.39
N VAL A 201 -2.01 2.11 2.40
CA VAL A 201 -1.50 2.02 3.76
C VAL A 201 -2.66 2.10 4.75
N ARG A 202 -2.67 1.16 5.67
CA ARG A 202 -3.58 1.13 6.81
C ARG A 202 -2.76 1.13 8.10
N ILE A 203 -3.17 1.96 9.06
CA ILE A 203 -2.56 1.99 10.41
C ILE A 203 -3.65 1.85 11.47
N VAL A 204 -3.29 1.25 12.61
CA VAL A 204 -4.07 1.15 13.84
C VAL A 204 -3.17 1.61 14.99
N GLU A 205 -3.61 2.68 15.69
CA GLU A 205 -2.94 3.25 16.86
C GLU A 205 -3.40 2.61 18.17
#